data_858225bb9d49490c86b66321a5a0710e
#
_entry.id   858225bb9d49490c86b66321a5a0710e
#
_cell.length_a   1.000
_cell.length_b   1.000
_cell.length_c   1.000
_cell.angle_alpha   90.00
_cell.angle_beta   90.00
_cell.angle_gamma   90.00
#
_symmetry.space_group_name_H-M   'P 1'
#
loop_
_entity.id
_entity.type
_entity.pdbx_description
1 polymer ?
#
loop_
_entity_poly.entity_id
_entity_poly.type
_entity_poly.pdbx_seq_one_letter_code
_entity_poly.pdbx_strand_id
1 'polypeptide(L)'
;MRHFDYTSLINKTWDNEVINYLSLIHEYKGKQSVYIRQQPQELERLVEIAKVQSTEASNAIEGIRTTETRLHQLMQEQTTPRNRDEREIAGYRDALNIVHENFDYIPLTPNYILQLHKTLLSHTDSAFGGSFKNVQNYISATDAAGNRFTLFTPLAPYETPDAMREVCEAYNRAIGEGKVDALLIIPVFIHDFLCIHPFLDGNGRMSRLLTTLLLYRAGYEVGKYISLEA
;
A
#
# COMPACT_ATOMS: atom_id res chain seq x y z
N MET A 1 -24.26 -8.49 -2.35
CA MET A 1 -22.82 -8.40 -2.68
C MET A 1 -22.55 -7.01 -3.22
N ARG A 2 -21.53 -6.30 -2.73
CA ARG A 2 -21.17 -4.98 -3.25
C ARG A 2 -20.63 -5.15 -4.66
N HIS A 3 -21.13 -4.39 -5.62
CA HIS A 3 -20.62 -4.42 -6.99
C HIS A 3 -19.51 -3.37 -7.14
N PHE A 4 -18.31 -3.81 -7.55
CA PHE A 4 -17.16 -2.93 -7.79
C PHE A 4 -17.14 -2.49 -9.26
N ASP A 5 -17.25 -1.18 -9.49
CA ASP A 5 -17.18 -0.62 -10.83
C ASP A 5 -16.50 0.76 -10.81
N TYR A 6 -15.21 0.79 -11.15
CA TYR A 6 -14.43 2.03 -11.20
C TYR A 6 -14.59 2.78 -12.53
N THR A 7 -15.16 2.14 -13.56
CA THR A 7 -15.45 2.83 -14.82
C THR A 7 -16.55 3.86 -14.63
N SER A 8 -17.46 3.65 -13.66
CA SER A 8 -18.53 4.58 -13.31
C SER A 8 -18.04 5.94 -12.78
N LEU A 9 -16.78 6.04 -12.36
CA LEU A 9 -16.15 7.29 -11.91
C LEU A 9 -16.11 8.36 -13.02
N ILE A 10 -16.19 7.97 -14.30
CA ILE A 10 -16.31 8.91 -15.43
C ILE A 10 -17.55 9.81 -15.32
N ASN A 11 -18.60 9.33 -14.65
CA ASN A 11 -19.87 10.05 -14.49
C ASN A 11 -19.88 10.92 -13.22
N LYS A 12 -18.78 10.96 -12.45
CA LYS A 12 -18.68 11.79 -11.25
C LYS A 12 -18.31 13.22 -11.61
N THR A 13 -18.89 14.16 -10.87
CA THR A 13 -18.49 15.57 -10.93
C THR A 13 -17.35 15.76 -9.91
N TRP A 14 -16.27 16.34 -10.36
CA TRP A 14 -15.11 16.69 -9.55
C TRP A 14 -15.06 18.20 -9.35
N ASP A 15 -14.68 18.63 -8.15
CA ASP A 15 -14.52 20.07 -7.91
C ASP A 15 -13.24 20.62 -8.58
N ASN A 16 -13.15 21.94 -8.66
CA ASN A 16 -12.02 22.61 -9.30
C ASN A 16 -10.69 22.36 -8.59
N GLU A 17 -10.71 22.09 -7.29
CA GLU A 17 -9.50 21.81 -6.51
C GLU A 17 -8.90 20.47 -6.93
N VAL A 18 -9.71 19.41 -7.03
CA VAL A 18 -9.27 18.09 -7.52
C VAL A 18 -8.74 18.20 -8.95
N ILE A 19 -9.43 18.94 -9.84
CA ILE A 19 -8.97 19.13 -11.23
C ILE A 19 -7.61 19.85 -11.26
N ASN A 20 -7.42 20.88 -10.44
CA ASN A 20 -6.17 21.61 -10.35
C ASN A 20 -5.03 20.71 -9.84
N TYR A 21 -5.27 19.92 -8.80
CA TYR A 21 -4.24 18.96 -8.30
C TYR A 21 -3.88 17.91 -9.35
N LEU A 22 -4.85 17.35 -10.04
CA LEU A 22 -4.58 16.41 -11.14
C LEU A 22 -3.69 17.04 -12.20
N SER A 23 -4.03 18.26 -12.64
CA SER A 23 -3.25 18.99 -13.64
C SER A 23 -1.81 19.23 -13.19
N LEU A 24 -1.61 19.67 -11.93
CA LEU A 24 -0.28 19.91 -11.36
C LEU A 24 0.52 18.61 -11.22
N ILE A 25 -0.10 17.54 -10.75
CA ILE A 25 0.59 16.25 -10.61
C ILE A 25 1.02 15.71 -11.97
N HIS A 26 0.18 15.84 -13.00
CA HIS A 26 0.55 15.46 -14.37
C HIS A 26 1.70 16.30 -14.94
N GLU A 27 1.69 17.62 -14.68
CA GLU A 27 2.80 18.49 -15.07
C GLU A 27 4.12 18.07 -14.40
N TYR A 28 4.09 17.82 -13.09
CA TYR A 28 5.28 17.37 -12.36
C TYR A 28 5.72 15.97 -12.76
N LYS A 29 4.81 15.06 -13.07
CA LYS A 29 5.15 13.74 -13.65
C LYS A 29 5.94 13.90 -14.95
N GLY A 30 5.52 14.79 -15.83
CA GLY A 30 6.26 15.11 -17.04
C GLY A 30 7.67 15.64 -16.76
N LYS A 31 7.82 16.56 -15.80
CA LYS A 31 9.12 17.11 -15.36
C LYS A 31 10.00 16.03 -14.72
N GLN A 32 9.45 15.15 -13.90
CA GLN A 32 10.18 14.07 -13.21
C GLN A 32 10.98 13.22 -14.18
N SER A 33 10.41 12.86 -15.34
CA SER A 33 11.08 12.04 -16.35
C SER A 33 12.37 12.67 -16.90
N VAL A 34 12.47 13.99 -16.88
CA VAL A 34 13.67 14.76 -17.29
C VAL A 34 14.72 14.71 -16.18
N TYR A 35 14.32 14.96 -14.93
CA TYR A 35 15.23 14.98 -13.78
C TYR A 35 15.86 13.61 -13.52
N ILE A 36 15.10 12.52 -13.62
CA ILE A 36 15.60 11.14 -13.44
C ILE A 36 16.77 10.85 -14.39
N ARG A 37 16.74 11.39 -15.63
CA ARG A 37 17.82 11.19 -16.60
C ARG A 37 19.07 12.05 -16.34
N GLN A 38 18.92 13.18 -15.63
CA GLN A 38 19.98 14.14 -15.46
C GLN A 38 20.86 13.93 -14.22
N GLN A 39 20.31 13.34 -13.14
CA GLN A 39 21.00 13.19 -11.87
C GLN A 39 20.81 11.82 -11.20
N PRO A 40 21.28 10.73 -11.83
CA PRO A 40 21.01 9.37 -11.35
C PRO A 40 21.64 9.07 -9.99
N GLN A 41 22.86 9.55 -9.70
CA GLN A 41 23.56 9.27 -8.44
C GLN A 41 22.92 9.93 -7.23
N GLU A 42 22.44 11.16 -7.36
CA GLU A 42 21.72 11.86 -6.28
C GLU A 42 20.39 11.19 -5.98
N LEU A 43 19.71 10.73 -7.04
CA LEU A 43 18.43 10.01 -6.93
C LEU A 43 18.59 8.65 -6.26
N GLU A 44 19.63 7.89 -6.54
CA GLU A 44 19.93 6.62 -5.85
C GLU A 44 20.03 6.81 -4.33
N ARG A 45 20.71 7.88 -3.89
CA ARG A 45 20.79 8.18 -2.47
C ARG A 45 19.43 8.54 -1.85
N LEU A 46 18.58 9.26 -2.59
CA LEU A 46 17.22 9.57 -2.13
C LEU A 46 16.35 8.31 -2.02
N VAL A 47 16.51 7.33 -2.91
CA VAL A 47 15.80 6.05 -2.84
C VAL A 47 16.08 5.35 -1.51
N GLU A 48 17.35 5.25 -1.09
CA GLU A 48 17.69 4.58 0.18
C GLU A 48 17.12 5.34 1.38
N ILE A 49 17.16 6.67 1.38
CA ILE A 49 16.55 7.50 2.43
C ILE A 49 15.03 7.28 2.47
N ALA A 50 14.37 7.33 1.32
CA ALA A 50 12.92 7.16 1.21
C ALA A 50 12.47 5.77 1.70
N LYS A 51 13.22 4.71 1.37
CA LYS A 51 12.94 3.35 1.86
C LYS A 51 12.97 3.28 3.39
N VAL A 52 13.99 3.89 4.03
CA VAL A 52 14.09 3.95 5.49
C VAL A 52 12.89 4.69 6.08
N GLN A 53 12.60 5.89 5.57
CA GLN A 53 11.49 6.72 6.04
C GLN A 53 10.11 6.05 5.84
N SER A 54 9.85 5.46 4.68
CA SER A 54 8.59 4.75 4.41
C SER A 54 8.44 3.52 5.31
N THR A 55 9.53 2.76 5.53
CA THR A 55 9.49 1.62 6.44
C THR A 55 9.22 2.05 7.87
N GLU A 56 9.88 3.10 8.35
CA GLU A 56 9.66 3.65 9.69
C GLU A 56 8.23 4.16 9.87
N ALA A 57 7.80 5.09 9.00
CA ALA A 57 6.52 5.75 9.11
C ALA A 57 5.35 4.76 8.97
N SER A 58 5.38 3.87 7.98
CA SER A 58 4.32 2.87 7.79
C SER A 58 4.16 1.93 8.98
N ASN A 59 5.26 1.50 9.61
CA ASN A 59 5.20 0.67 10.81
C ASN A 59 4.79 1.48 12.06
N ALA A 60 5.26 2.73 12.18
CA ALA A 60 4.90 3.62 13.29
C ALA A 60 3.40 3.94 13.36
N ILE A 61 2.71 4.05 12.21
CA ILE A 61 1.25 4.20 12.13
C ILE A 61 0.53 3.02 12.82
N GLU A 62 1.09 1.82 12.73
CA GLU A 62 0.56 0.61 13.38
C GLU A 62 1.08 0.42 14.83
N GLY A 63 1.83 1.39 15.36
CA GLY A 63 2.43 1.32 16.70
C GLY A 63 3.70 0.46 16.79
N ILE A 64 4.23 -0.02 15.65
CA ILE A 64 5.43 -0.86 15.56
C ILE A 64 6.65 0.06 15.51
N ARG A 65 7.58 -0.10 16.46
CA ARG A 65 8.72 0.82 16.60
C ARG A 65 10.00 0.09 16.98
N THR A 66 11.13 0.69 16.59
CA THR A 66 12.47 0.34 17.07
C THR A 66 13.31 1.60 17.23
N THR A 67 14.55 1.45 17.71
CA THR A 67 15.47 2.60 17.78
C THR A 67 16.02 2.93 16.40
N GLU A 68 16.38 4.20 16.17
CA GLU A 68 16.96 4.68 14.90
C GLU A 68 18.16 3.84 14.45
N THR A 69 19.09 3.56 15.38
CA THR A 69 20.27 2.73 15.10
C THR A 69 19.88 1.31 14.64
N ARG A 70 18.88 0.71 15.29
CA ARG A 70 18.39 -0.63 14.93
C ARG A 70 17.66 -0.61 13.59
N LEU A 71 16.84 0.40 13.34
CA LEU A 71 16.18 0.60 12.06
C LEU A 71 17.19 0.60 10.91
N HIS A 72 18.24 1.46 11.00
CA HIS A 72 19.27 1.52 9.98
C HIS A 72 19.99 0.17 9.77
N GLN A 73 20.32 -0.54 10.85
CA GLN A 73 20.94 -1.85 10.76
C GLN A 73 20.03 -2.91 10.10
N LEU A 74 18.71 -2.87 10.39
CA LEU A 74 17.72 -3.75 9.76
C LEU A 74 17.54 -3.43 8.27
N MET A 75 17.50 -2.14 7.92
CA MET A 75 17.37 -1.70 6.53
C MET A 75 18.56 -2.12 5.67
N GLN A 76 19.76 -2.14 6.24
CA GLN A 76 21.00 -2.56 5.58
C GLN A 76 21.29 -4.07 5.72
N GLU A 77 20.39 -4.86 6.30
CA GLU A 77 20.54 -6.30 6.56
C GLU A 77 21.77 -6.66 7.41
N GLN A 78 22.30 -5.70 8.16
CA GLN A 78 23.48 -5.89 9.00
C GLN A 78 23.20 -6.61 10.32
N THR A 79 21.94 -6.91 10.60
CA THR A 79 21.51 -7.54 11.85
C THR A 79 20.22 -8.37 11.66
N THR A 80 20.02 -9.31 12.57
CA THR A 80 18.77 -10.07 12.64
C THR A 80 17.76 -9.39 13.58
N PRO A 81 16.45 -9.49 13.29
CA PRO A 81 15.39 -8.98 14.18
C PRO A 81 15.44 -9.67 15.56
N ARG A 82 15.28 -8.89 16.63
CA ARG A 82 15.35 -9.37 18.03
C ARG A 82 13.99 -9.61 18.66
N ASN A 83 12.98 -8.89 18.23
CA ASN A 83 11.62 -8.93 18.77
C ASN A 83 10.59 -8.91 17.66
N ARG A 84 9.31 -8.91 18.04
CA ARG A 84 8.19 -8.89 17.09
C ARG A 84 8.23 -7.65 16.20
N ASP A 85 8.39 -6.46 16.76
CA ASP A 85 8.38 -5.20 16.03
C ASP A 85 9.48 -5.17 14.96
N GLU A 86 10.71 -5.58 15.32
CA GLU A 86 11.81 -5.64 14.37
C GLU A 86 11.58 -6.67 13.25
N ARG A 87 10.89 -7.78 13.54
CA ARG A 87 10.49 -8.77 12.52
C ARG A 87 9.47 -8.19 11.55
N GLU A 88 8.49 -7.45 12.05
CA GLU A 88 7.49 -6.78 11.23
C GLU A 88 8.10 -5.67 10.38
N ILE A 89 9.06 -4.91 10.91
CA ILE A 89 9.85 -3.91 10.16
C ILE A 89 10.65 -4.58 9.03
N ALA A 90 11.34 -5.70 9.31
CA ALA A 90 12.10 -6.42 8.31
C ALA A 90 11.20 -6.97 7.19
N GLY A 91 10.03 -7.51 7.52
CA GLY A 91 9.07 -7.97 6.53
C GLY A 91 8.50 -6.86 5.66
N TYR A 92 8.23 -5.68 6.24
CA TYR A 92 7.81 -4.52 5.46
C TYR A 92 8.91 -4.03 4.52
N ARG A 93 10.18 -3.94 4.99
CA ARG A 93 11.35 -3.64 4.16
C ARG A 93 11.41 -4.55 2.94
N ASP A 94 11.30 -5.87 3.15
CA ASP A 94 11.41 -6.85 2.07
C ASP A 94 10.27 -6.70 1.06
N ALA A 95 9.04 -6.50 1.54
CA ALA A 95 7.89 -6.26 0.68
C ALA A 95 8.00 -4.94 -0.11
N LEU A 96 8.51 -3.87 0.53
CA LEU A 96 8.75 -2.58 -0.11
C LEU A 96 9.85 -2.69 -1.18
N ASN A 97 10.94 -3.42 -0.91
CA ASN A 97 12.01 -3.68 -1.89
C ASN A 97 11.46 -4.40 -3.14
N ILE A 98 10.61 -5.43 -2.95
CA ILE A 98 9.95 -6.12 -4.08
C ILE A 98 9.14 -5.12 -4.92
N VAL A 99 8.38 -4.23 -4.29
CA VAL A 99 7.62 -3.20 -5.01
C VAL A 99 8.54 -2.25 -5.76
N HIS A 100 9.59 -1.72 -5.12
CA HIS A 100 10.53 -0.78 -5.73
C HIS A 100 11.24 -1.37 -6.95
N GLU A 101 11.63 -2.64 -6.89
CA GLU A 101 12.46 -3.28 -7.92
C GLU A 101 11.65 -3.92 -9.03
N ASN A 102 10.40 -4.36 -8.74
CA ASN A 102 9.65 -5.24 -9.64
C ASN A 102 8.23 -4.73 -9.96
N PHE A 103 7.88 -3.48 -9.69
CA PHE A 103 6.50 -2.97 -9.87
C PHE A 103 5.93 -3.20 -11.27
N ASP A 104 6.75 -3.14 -12.33
CA ASP A 104 6.32 -3.37 -13.72
C ASP A 104 5.84 -4.81 -13.94
N TYR A 105 6.38 -5.76 -13.18
CA TYR A 105 6.11 -7.20 -13.33
C TYR A 105 5.09 -7.72 -12.30
N ILE A 106 4.61 -6.88 -11.39
CA ILE A 106 3.63 -7.27 -10.37
C ILE A 106 2.21 -6.88 -10.85
N PRO A 107 1.42 -7.79 -11.44
CA PRO A 107 0.04 -7.49 -11.79
C PRO A 107 -0.84 -7.39 -10.54
N LEU A 108 -1.85 -6.53 -10.59
CA LEU A 108 -2.82 -6.45 -9.50
C LEU A 108 -3.79 -7.64 -9.59
N THR A 109 -3.46 -8.70 -8.87
CA THR A 109 -4.31 -9.90 -8.73
C THR A 109 -4.32 -10.37 -7.28
N PRO A 110 -5.35 -11.12 -6.84
CA PRO A 110 -5.38 -11.69 -5.50
C PRO A 110 -4.14 -12.49 -5.15
N ASN A 111 -3.60 -13.28 -6.07
CA ASN A 111 -2.42 -14.10 -5.84
C ASN A 111 -1.17 -13.27 -5.53
N TYR A 112 -0.92 -12.18 -6.26
CA TYR A 112 0.22 -11.30 -5.99
C TYR A 112 0.03 -10.51 -4.69
N ILE A 113 -1.20 -10.09 -4.38
CA ILE A 113 -1.51 -9.47 -3.08
C ILE A 113 -1.21 -10.46 -1.94
N LEU A 114 -1.59 -11.75 -2.08
CA LEU A 114 -1.26 -12.79 -1.11
C LEU A 114 0.26 -13.01 -0.99
N GLN A 115 1.01 -12.99 -2.11
CA GLN A 115 2.47 -13.12 -2.08
C GLN A 115 3.14 -11.94 -1.37
N LEU A 116 2.72 -10.69 -1.64
CA LEU A 116 3.24 -9.53 -0.92
C LEU A 116 2.92 -9.61 0.58
N HIS A 117 1.70 -10.03 0.94
CA HIS A 117 1.33 -10.25 2.34
C HIS A 117 2.15 -11.36 3.00
N LYS A 118 2.46 -12.43 2.26
CA LYS A 118 3.36 -13.48 2.76
C LYS A 118 4.76 -12.92 3.05
N THR A 119 5.31 -12.11 2.16
CA THR A 119 6.59 -11.43 2.37
C THR A 119 6.55 -10.47 3.55
N LEU A 120 5.49 -9.66 3.66
CA LEU A 120 5.29 -8.73 4.77
C LEU A 120 5.38 -9.43 6.15
N LEU A 121 4.91 -10.66 6.25
CA LEU A 121 4.90 -11.43 7.49
C LEU A 121 6.00 -12.52 7.56
N SER A 122 6.93 -12.56 6.60
CA SER A 122 7.91 -13.65 6.45
C SER A 122 8.86 -13.83 7.64
N HIS A 123 9.15 -12.75 8.35
CA HIS A 123 10.02 -12.77 9.55
C HIS A 123 9.25 -13.00 10.85
N THR A 124 7.92 -13.05 10.80
CA THR A 124 7.06 -13.29 11.96
C THR A 124 6.72 -14.76 12.09
N ASP A 125 6.30 -15.19 13.28
CA ASP A 125 5.82 -16.56 13.51
C ASP A 125 4.36 -16.76 13.04
N SER A 126 3.82 -15.84 12.20
CA SER A 126 2.43 -15.82 11.79
C SER A 126 2.14 -16.89 10.74
N ALA A 127 1.31 -17.88 11.09
CA ALA A 127 0.91 -18.95 10.18
C ALA A 127 -0.07 -18.50 9.08
N PHE A 128 -0.59 -17.28 9.15
CA PHE A 128 -1.59 -16.74 8.21
C PHE A 128 -1.01 -15.83 7.11
N GLY A 129 0.33 -15.67 7.06
CA GLY A 129 0.99 -14.92 6.01
C GLY A 129 0.67 -15.47 4.62
N GLY A 130 0.12 -14.63 3.73
CA GLY A 130 -0.28 -15.04 2.39
C GLY A 130 -1.62 -15.77 2.32
N SER A 131 -2.48 -15.64 3.34
CA SER A 131 -3.83 -16.21 3.36
C SER A 131 -4.87 -15.16 3.70
N PHE A 132 -6.04 -15.24 3.08
CA PHE A 132 -7.16 -14.42 3.49
C PHE A 132 -7.66 -14.83 4.88
N LYS A 133 -8.32 -13.91 5.57
CA LYS A 133 -8.90 -14.15 6.89
C LYS A 133 -9.90 -15.31 6.85
N ASN A 134 -9.89 -16.12 7.89
CA ASN A 134 -10.81 -17.22 8.11
C ASN A 134 -11.74 -16.99 9.32
N VAL A 135 -11.53 -15.91 10.06
CA VAL A 135 -12.38 -15.44 11.15
C VAL A 135 -12.75 -13.98 10.92
N GLN A 136 -13.92 -13.57 11.47
CA GLN A 136 -14.37 -12.18 11.37
C GLN A 136 -13.45 -11.26 12.15
N ASN A 137 -12.98 -10.21 11.48
CA ASN A 137 -12.28 -9.11 12.10
C ASN A 137 -13.19 -7.88 12.28
N TYR A 138 -12.83 -7.01 13.21
CA TYR A 138 -13.60 -5.80 13.55
C TYR A 138 -12.64 -4.61 13.67
N ILE A 139 -13.00 -3.49 13.09
CA ILE A 139 -12.29 -2.23 13.31
C ILE A 139 -12.98 -1.55 14.50
N SER A 140 -12.23 -1.38 15.57
CA SER A 140 -12.73 -0.81 16.83
C SER A 140 -12.12 0.55 17.08
N ALA A 141 -12.88 1.41 17.76
CA ALA A 141 -12.40 2.67 18.33
C ALA A 141 -12.64 2.67 19.84
N THR A 142 -11.93 3.55 20.53
CA THR A 142 -12.11 3.79 21.97
C THR A 142 -12.60 5.22 22.14
N ASP A 143 -13.69 5.41 22.88
CA ASP A 143 -14.23 6.73 23.17
C ASP A 143 -13.39 7.47 24.24
N ALA A 144 -13.73 8.74 24.48
CA ALA A 144 -13.03 9.56 25.48
C ALA A 144 -13.18 9.03 26.92
N ALA A 145 -14.15 8.16 27.17
CA ALA A 145 -14.39 7.51 28.49
C ALA A 145 -13.63 6.17 28.61
N GLY A 146 -12.90 5.74 27.56
CA GLY A 146 -12.15 4.48 27.54
C GLY A 146 -12.97 3.25 27.10
N ASN A 147 -14.22 3.41 26.68
CA ASN A 147 -15.04 2.30 26.22
C ASN A 147 -14.69 1.93 24.78
N ARG A 148 -14.46 0.64 24.55
CA ARG A 148 -14.20 0.12 23.19
C ARG A 148 -15.52 -0.19 22.50
N PHE A 149 -15.67 0.26 21.25
CA PHE A 149 -16.83 -0.05 20.40
C PHE A 149 -16.39 -0.40 18.98
N THR A 150 -17.22 -1.17 18.27
CA THR A 150 -16.98 -1.50 16.87
C THR A 150 -17.34 -0.30 16.00
N LEU A 151 -16.33 0.28 15.36
CA LEU A 151 -16.49 1.39 14.41
C LEU A 151 -17.00 0.89 13.06
N PHE A 152 -16.44 -0.24 12.60
CA PHE A 152 -16.75 -0.82 11.29
C PHE A 152 -16.60 -2.34 11.34
N THR A 153 -17.51 -3.05 10.66
CA THR A 153 -17.43 -4.50 10.46
C THR A 153 -17.09 -4.76 8.98
N PRO A 154 -15.86 -5.21 8.69
CA PRO A 154 -15.46 -5.58 7.34
C PRO A 154 -16.26 -6.75 6.77
N LEU A 155 -16.06 -7.01 5.47
CA LEU A 155 -16.70 -8.11 4.77
C LEU A 155 -16.44 -9.45 5.48
N ALA A 156 -17.42 -10.37 5.39
CA ALA A 156 -17.29 -11.68 6.04
C ALA A 156 -16.17 -12.54 5.41
N PRO A 157 -15.53 -13.44 6.19
CA PRO A 157 -14.42 -14.25 5.69
C PRO A 157 -14.77 -15.06 4.43
N TYR A 158 -15.97 -15.65 4.37
CA TYR A 158 -16.39 -16.47 3.23
C TYR A 158 -16.63 -15.66 1.95
N GLU A 159 -16.89 -14.36 2.04
CA GLU A 159 -17.05 -13.44 0.90
C GLU A 159 -15.72 -12.85 0.42
N THR A 160 -14.70 -12.88 1.28
CA THR A 160 -13.42 -12.17 1.05
C THR A 160 -12.71 -12.60 -0.24
N PRO A 161 -12.56 -13.90 -0.58
CA PRO A 161 -11.85 -14.30 -1.80
C PRO A 161 -12.53 -13.81 -3.08
N ASP A 162 -13.86 -13.88 -3.16
CA ASP A 162 -14.62 -13.42 -4.31
C ASP A 162 -14.58 -11.90 -4.44
N ALA A 163 -14.73 -11.17 -3.33
CA ALA A 163 -14.63 -9.71 -3.33
C ALA A 163 -13.23 -9.24 -3.75
N MET A 164 -12.16 -9.91 -3.30
CA MET A 164 -10.78 -9.59 -3.71
C MET A 164 -10.54 -9.85 -5.20
N ARG A 165 -11.16 -10.89 -5.78
CA ARG A 165 -11.12 -11.12 -7.22
C ARG A 165 -11.85 -10.00 -7.96
N GLU A 166 -13.09 -9.71 -7.59
CA GLU A 166 -13.93 -8.71 -8.25
C GLU A 166 -13.32 -7.30 -8.18
N VAL A 167 -12.76 -6.90 -7.04
CA VAL A 167 -12.15 -5.57 -6.89
C VAL A 167 -10.88 -5.42 -7.75
N CYS A 168 -10.06 -6.48 -7.86
CA CYS A 168 -8.89 -6.47 -8.74
C CYS A 168 -9.29 -6.45 -10.22
N GLU A 169 -10.30 -7.23 -10.62
CA GLU A 169 -10.81 -7.24 -11.99
C GLU A 169 -11.41 -5.89 -12.38
N ALA A 170 -12.20 -5.27 -11.48
CA ALA A 170 -12.78 -3.93 -11.71
C ALA A 170 -11.69 -2.87 -11.88
N TYR A 171 -10.64 -2.89 -11.04
CA TYR A 171 -9.50 -1.99 -11.18
C TYR A 171 -8.80 -2.17 -12.53
N ASN A 172 -8.41 -3.41 -12.86
CA ASN A 172 -7.69 -3.70 -14.10
C ASN A 172 -8.50 -3.31 -15.34
N ARG A 173 -9.82 -3.53 -15.32
CA ARG A 173 -10.72 -3.09 -16.38
C ARG A 173 -10.72 -1.56 -16.53
N ALA A 174 -10.91 -0.83 -15.43
CA ALA A 174 -10.97 0.64 -15.48
C ALA A 174 -9.65 1.26 -15.95
N ILE A 175 -8.51 0.75 -15.48
CA ILE A 175 -7.18 1.17 -15.96
C ILE A 175 -6.99 0.82 -17.45
N GLY A 176 -7.40 -0.38 -17.86
CA GLY A 176 -7.29 -0.83 -19.27
C GLY A 176 -8.15 -0.03 -20.24
N GLU A 177 -9.31 0.48 -19.81
CA GLU A 177 -10.14 1.36 -20.61
C GLU A 177 -9.55 2.77 -20.78
N GLY A 178 -8.73 3.24 -19.85
CA GLY A 178 -8.04 4.52 -19.91
C GLY A 178 -8.96 5.75 -19.93
N LYS A 179 -10.22 5.62 -19.51
CA LYS A 179 -11.22 6.70 -19.53
C LYS A 179 -11.27 7.53 -18.25
N VAL A 180 -10.78 6.97 -17.16
CA VAL A 180 -10.69 7.59 -15.84
C VAL A 180 -9.24 7.68 -15.43
N ASP A 181 -8.85 8.80 -14.85
CA ASP A 181 -7.47 9.01 -14.38
C ASP A 181 -7.11 8.01 -13.27
N ALA A 182 -5.90 7.44 -13.34
CA ALA A 182 -5.42 6.50 -12.34
C ALA A 182 -5.39 7.09 -10.92
N LEU A 183 -5.09 8.39 -10.78
CA LEU A 183 -5.10 9.09 -9.50
C LEU A 183 -6.49 9.16 -8.85
N LEU A 184 -7.55 8.98 -9.63
CA LEU A 184 -8.93 8.88 -9.13
C LEU A 184 -9.31 7.43 -8.82
N ILE A 185 -8.81 6.46 -9.59
CA ILE A 185 -9.12 5.04 -9.42
C ILE A 185 -8.38 4.46 -8.21
N ILE A 186 -7.08 4.77 -8.07
CA ILE A 186 -6.22 4.19 -7.03
C ILE A 186 -6.80 4.40 -5.61
N PRO A 187 -7.15 5.63 -5.16
CA PRO A 187 -7.64 5.81 -3.80
C PRO A 187 -8.98 5.11 -3.55
N VAL A 188 -9.85 5.00 -4.57
CA VAL A 188 -11.13 4.29 -4.44
C VAL A 188 -10.90 2.79 -4.30
N PHE A 189 -9.98 2.22 -5.09
CA PHE A 189 -9.55 0.82 -4.92
C PHE A 189 -8.96 0.56 -3.53
N ILE A 190 -8.07 1.42 -3.04
CA ILE A 190 -7.47 1.28 -1.71
C ILE A 190 -8.53 1.37 -0.61
N HIS A 191 -9.50 2.28 -0.74
CA HIS A 191 -10.63 2.35 0.18
C HIS A 191 -11.45 1.05 0.18
N ASP A 192 -11.76 0.49 -1.00
CA ASP A 192 -12.50 -0.77 -1.10
C ASP A 192 -11.70 -1.95 -0.53
N PHE A 193 -10.39 -2.01 -0.77
CA PHE A 193 -9.48 -2.98 -0.14
C PHE A 193 -9.56 -2.90 1.40
N LEU A 194 -9.52 -1.69 1.97
CA LEU A 194 -9.64 -1.47 3.42
C LEU A 194 -11.04 -1.82 3.94
N CYS A 195 -12.10 -1.64 3.15
CA CYS A 195 -13.45 -2.06 3.49
C CYS A 195 -13.62 -3.58 3.48
N ILE A 196 -12.99 -4.28 2.53
CA ILE A 196 -12.93 -5.75 2.50
C ILE A 196 -12.12 -6.25 3.70
N HIS A 197 -11.01 -5.59 4.01
CA HIS A 197 -10.08 -5.91 5.11
C HIS A 197 -9.67 -7.38 5.08
N PRO A 198 -8.99 -7.82 4.00
CA PRO A 198 -8.91 -9.24 3.65
C PRO A 198 -8.04 -10.09 4.56
N PHE A 199 -7.20 -9.49 5.40
CA PHE A 199 -6.23 -10.20 6.24
C PHE A 199 -6.59 -10.11 7.71
N LEU A 200 -6.07 -11.05 8.51
CA LEU A 200 -6.16 -11.00 9.97
C LEU A 200 -5.31 -9.89 10.57
N ASP A 201 -4.15 -9.60 9.95
CA ASP A 201 -3.22 -8.53 10.32
C ASP A 201 -2.54 -7.98 9.05
N GLY A 202 -1.95 -6.78 9.15
CA GLY A 202 -1.18 -6.17 8.06
C GLY A 202 -2.00 -5.46 6.98
N ASN A 203 -3.32 -5.30 7.12
CA ASN A 203 -4.16 -4.63 6.11
C ASN A 203 -3.73 -3.18 5.85
N GLY A 204 -3.42 -2.40 6.90
CA GLY A 204 -2.95 -1.03 6.76
C GLY A 204 -1.61 -0.95 6.02
N ARG A 205 -0.63 -1.77 6.40
CA ARG A 205 0.67 -1.84 5.72
C ARG A 205 0.53 -2.30 4.27
N MET A 206 -0.31 -3.31 4.02
CA MET A 206 -0.62 -3.76 2.65
C MET A 206 -1.28 -2.68 1.81
N SER A 207 -2.21 -1.89 2.37
CA SER A 207 -2.84 -0.79 1.63
C SER A 207 -1.82 0.26 1.20
N ARG A 208 -0.83 0.59 2.05
CA ARG A 208 0.26 1.52 1.71
C ARG A 208 1.20 0.95 0.66
N LEU A 209 1.62 -0.32 0.78
CA LEU A 209 2.41 -1.02 -0.25
C LEU A 209 1.68 -1.07 -1.59
N LEU A 210 0.37 -1.36 -1.59
CA LEU A 210 -0.44 -1.38 -2.80
C LEU A 210 -0.60 0.03 -3.39
N THR A 211 -0.73 1.07 -2.57
CA THR A 211 -0.76 2.47 -3.05
C THR A 211 0.53 2.78 -3.82
N THR A 212 1.68 2.48 -3.23
CA THR A 212 3.00 2.68 -3.85
C THR A 212 3.12 1.90 -5.16
N LEU A 213 2.77 0.61 -5.16
CA LEU A 213 2.78 -0.25 -6.35
C LEU A 213 1.92 0.34 -7.48
N LEU A 214 0.70 0.74 -7.18
CA LEU A 214 -0.26 1.21 -8.19
C LEU A 214 0.13 2.59 -8.73
N LEU A 215 0.68 3.48 -7.90
CA LEU A 215 1.23 4.75 -8.34
C LEU A 215 2.42 4.54 -9.30
N TYR A 216 3.35 3.63 -8.97
CA TYR A 216 4.49 3.33 -9.84
C TYR A 216 4.04 2.77 -11.18
N ARG A 217 3.12 1.81 -11.18
CA ARG A 217 2.53 1.25 -12.41
C ARG A 217 1.79 2.30 -13.25
N ALA A 218 1.24 3.33 -12.62
CA ALA A 218 0.65 4.46 -13.32
C ALA A 218 1.70 5.52 -13.74
N GLY A 219 3.00 5.28 -13.47
CA GLY A 219 4.12 6.14 -13.84
C GLY A 219 4.34 7.32 -12.87
N TYR A 220 3.84 7.24 -11.64
CA TYR A 220 4.10 8.22 -10.59
C TYR A 220 5.12 7.64 -9.61
N GLU A 221 6.41 7.83 -9.90
CA GLU A 221 7.51 7.23 -9.15
C GLU A 221 8.00 8.08 -7.97
N VAL A 222 7.25 9.11 -7.58
CA VAL A 222 7.63 10.04 -6.49
C VAL A 222 7.93 9.30 -5.19
N GLY A 223 7.18 8.26 -4.85
CA GLY A 223 7.39 7.43 -3.67
C GLY A 223 8.72 6.66 -3.64
N LYS A 224 9.48 6.63 -4.75
CA LYS A 224 10.86 6.12 -4.76
C LYS A 224 11.83 7.07 -4.05
N TYR A 225 11.55 8.36 -4.09
CA TYR A 225 12.49 9.41 -3.70
C TYR A 225 12.09 10.13 -2.41
N ILE A 226 10.82 10.02 -2.02
CA ILE A 226 10.28 10.55 -0.76
C ILE A 226 9.29 9.54 -0.16
N SER A 227 9.20 9.50 1.17
CA SER A 227 8.12 8.74 1.82
C SER A 227 6.79 9.43 1.61
N LEU A 228 5.75 8.64 1.30
CA LEU A 228 4.37 9.12 1.24
C LEU A 228 3.66 9.03 2.59
N GLU A 229 4.26 8.33 3.56
CA GLU A 229 3.72 8.06 4.89
C GLU A 229 4.31 8.97 5.99
N ALA A 230 5.46 9.61 5.72
CA ALA A 230 6.19 10.45 6.68
C ALA A 230 5.63 11.86 6.81
#